data_a9892c91cb2d7231ed334d1166b52dc6
#
_entry.id   a9892c91cb2d7231ed334d1166b52dc6
#
_cell.length_a   1.000
_cell.length_b   1.000
_cell.length_c   1.000
_cell.angle_alpha   90.00
_cell.angle_beta   90.00
_cell.angle_gamma   90.00
#
_symmetry.space_group_name_H-M   'P 1'
#
loop_
_entity.id
_entity.type
_entity.pdbx_description
1 polymer ?
#
loop_
_entity_poly.entity_id
_entity_poly.type
_entity_poly.pdbx_seq_one_letter_code
_entity_poly.pdbx_strand_id
1 'polypeptide(L)'
;GLAEGAGTYQSHDGAYYHGYWRNGERWGFGFASSSKRFRLGEWKADRYLGERLVYTDQRIYGIDISRHQHDVGKKHYPIHWNKLRITHLGTISKKRIRGTVSYPISFCYIKSTEGTTIRNRYFMSDYRAAKRHGIHCGAYHFFSTLSSGKAQAAYFIRHTRFEKGDFPPVLDVEPFPSQIKKMGGTKALFTEVRAWLQAVERRVGVKPILYISQTFVNKYLPEAPDLMEKYNVWIARYGEYKPDVHLVIWQLSPDGRVSGIKGDVDINVFNGYQDHYEDFLQNERIK
;
A
#
# COMPACT_ATOMS: atom_id res chain seq x y z
N GLY A 1 28.20 16.90 -4.91
CA GLY A 1 27.21 16.96 -5.99
C GLY A 1 25.89 17.50 -5.48
N LEU A 2 25.05 17.98 -6.38
CA LEU A 2 23.70 18.42 -6.05
C LEU A 2 22.80 17.19 -5.83
N ALA A 3 21.76 17.31 -4.99
CA ALA A 3 20.80 16.25 -4.76
C ALA A 3 20.02 15.94 -6.05
N GLU A 4 19.96 14.65 -6.41
CA GLU A 4 19.29 14.16 -7.62
C GLU A 4 18.53 12.87 -7.27
N GLY A 5 17.32 12.70 -7.83
CA GLY A 5 16.48 11.56 -7.52
C GLY A 5 15.80 11.68 -6.17
N ALA A 6 15.46 10.54 -5.57
CA ALA A 6 14.80 10.54 -4.28
C ALA A 6 15.75 10.78 -3.12
N GLY A 7 15.24 11.50 -2.14
CA GLY A 7 16.03 11.81 -0.97
C GLY A 7 15.22 12.39 0.18
N THR A 8 15.82 12.30 1.35
CA THR A 8 15.30 12.89 2.58
C THR A 8 16.21 14.02 3.02
N TYR A 9 15.62 15.14 3.37
CA TYR A 9 16.32 16.26 3.98
C TYR A 9 15.72 16.53 5.35
N GLN A 10 16.57 16.71 6.33
CA GLN A 10 16.19 17.14 7.66
C GLN A 10 17.11 18.28 8.11
N SER A 11 16.52 19.41 8.47
CA SER A 11 17.26 20.55 9.00
C SER A 11 17.36 20.49 10.52
N HIS A 12 18.28 21.25 11.07
CA HIS A 12 18.51 21.34 12.51
C HIS A 12 17.30 21.94 13.28
N ASP A 13 16.52 22.78 12.64
CA ASP A 13 15.31 23.39 13.19
C ASP A 13 14.03 22.51 13.06
N GLY A 14 14.23 21.24 12.62
CA GLY A 14 13.16 20.26 12.51
C GLY A 14 12.35 20.33 11.22
N ALA A 15 12.76 21.13 10.24
CA ALA A 15 12.16 21.05 8.93
C ALA A 15 12.56 19.75 8.24
N TYR A 16 11.59 19.11 7.58
CA TYR A 16 11.77 17.81 6.97
C TYR A 16 11.19 17.83 5.55
N TYR A 17 11.88 17.20 4.61
CA TYR A 17 11.38 16.91 3.28
C TYR A 17 11.76 15.49 2.88
N HIS A 18 10.80 14.76 2.35
CA HIS A 18 11.00 13.46 1.73
C HIS A 18 10.33 13.46 0.36
N GLY A 19 11.08 13.25 -0.71
CA GLY A 19 10.58 13.31 -2.07
C GLY A 19 11.68 13.37 -3.09
N TYR A 20 11.33 13.86 -4.27
CA TYR A 20 12.26 13.96 -5.40
C TYR A 20 13.04 15.26 -5.40
N TRP A 21 14.26 15.16 -5.91
CA TRP A 21 15.21 16.23 -6.09
C TRP A 21 15.71 16.28 -7.53
N ARG A 22 15.89 17.45 -8.04
CA ARG A 22 16.55 17.69 -9.32
C ARG A 22 17.47 18.91 -9.19
N ASN A 23 18.75 18.73 -9.50
CA ASN A 23 19.76 19.79 -9.35
C ASN A 23 19.76 20.44 -7.96
N GLY A 24 19.54 19.68 -6.89
CA GLY A 24 19.50 20.19 -5.52
C GLY A 24 18.19 20.85 -5.10
N GLU A 25 17.19 20.94 -5.97
CA GLU A 25 15.89 21.52 -5.70
C GLU A 25 14.80 20.43 -5.56
N ARG A 26 13.79 20.68 -4.73
CA ARG A 26 12.63 19.79 -4.60
C ARG A 26 11.84 19.78 -5.91
N TRP A 27 11.57 18.58 -6.39
CA TRP A 27 10.93 18.36 -7.68
C TRP A 27 9.99 17.17 -7.64
N GLY A 28 8.88 17.21 -8.41
CA GLY A 28 7.92 16.11 -8.46
C GLY A 28 7.15 15.93 -7.16
N PHE A 29 6.74 14.70 -6.87
CA PHE A 29 5.99 14.41 -5.66
C PHE A 29 6.89 14.39 -4.44
N GLY A 30 6.45 15.06 -3.36
CA GLY A 30 7.19 15.08 -2.12
C GLY A 30 6.36 15.57 -0.95
N PHE A 31 6.86 15.24 0.22
CA PHE A 31 6.31 15.64 1.50
C PHE A 31 7.28 16.59 2.22
N ALA A 32 6.78 17.71 2.69
CA ALA A 32 7.51 18.62 3.56
C ALA A 32 6.76 18.89 4.86
N SER A 33 7.46 18.87 5.97
CA SER A 33 6.95 19.32 7.24
C SER A 33 7.84 20.41 7.84
N SER A 34 7.23 21.35 8.52
CA SER A 34 7.87 22.32 9.40
C SER A 34 7.02 22.46 10.66
N SER A 35 7.52 23.15 11.68
CA SER A 35 6.81 23.32 12.97
C SER A 35 5.35 23.80 12.86
N LYS A 36 4.95 24.35 11.72
CA LYS A 36 3.62 24.97 11.53
C LYS A 36 2.87 24.46 10.30
N ARG A 37 3.47 23.69 9.41
CA ARG A 37 2.84 23.33 8.11
C ARG A 37 3.28 21.97 7.61
N PHE A 38 2.30 21.23 7.10
CA PHE A 38 2.52 20.03 6.30
C PHE A 38 2.16 20.31 4.85
N ARG A 39 2.99 19.85 3.92
CA ARG A 39 2.76 20.00 2.47
C ARG A 39 3.07 18.67 1.80
N LEU A 40 2.03 17.97 1.41
CA LEU A 40 2.13 16.79 0.57
C LEU A 40 1.63 17.14 -0.82
N GLY A 41 2.39 16.87 -1.87
CA GLY A 41 1.98 17.16 -3.23
C GLY A 41 3.12 17.39 -4.20
N GLU A 42 2.85 18.13 -5.26
CA GLU A 42 3.80 18.38 -6.33
C GLU A 42 4.69 19.60 -6.05
N TRP A 43 5.95 19.46 -6.41
CA TRP A 43 6.99 20.47 -6.26
C TRP A 43 7.69 20.70 -7.61
N LYS A 44 8.11 21.92 -7.85
CA LYS A 44 8.93 22.28 -8.99
C LYS A 44 9.87 23.42 -8.59
N ALA A 45 11.18 23.20 -8.71
CA ALA A 45 12.21 24.16 -8.35
C ALA A 45 11.94 24.76 -6.93
N ASP A 46 11.87 23.92 -5.91
CA ASP A 46 11.55 24.25 -4.51
C ASP A 46 10.16 24.88 -4.26
N ARG A 47 9.40 25.15 -5.30
CA ARG A 47 8.07 25.73 -5.19
C ARG A 47 7.02 24.62 -5.01
N TYR A 48 6.22 24.71 -3.96
CA TYR A 48 5.06 23.85 -3.76
C TYR A 48 3.90 24.26 -4.68
N LEU A 49 3.45 23.35 -5.52
CA LEU A 49 2.38 23.57 -6.49
C LEU A 49 1.00 23.20 -5.97
N GLY A 50 0.92 22.70 -4.74
CA GLY A 50 -0.31 22.27 -4.11
C GLY A 50 -0.48 20.76 -4.14
N GLU A 51 -1.56 20.30 -3.53
CA GLU A 51 -1.91 18.89 -3.44
C GLU A 51 -2.39 18.29 -4.77
N ARG A 52 -2.17 18.93 -5.88
CA ARG A 52 -2.44 18.39 -7.20
C ARG A 52 -1.45 17.27 -7.47
N LEU A 53 -1.87 16.07 -7.15
CA LEU A 53 -1.19 14.89 -7.62
C LEU A 53 -1.45 14.77 -9.11
N VAL A 54 -0.37 14.84 -9.89
CA VAL A 54 -0.46 14.60 -11.32
C VAL A 54 -0.35 13.09 -11.52
N TYR A 55 -1.44 12.45 -11.83
CA TYR A 55 -1.51 11.03 -12.13
C TYR A 55 -1.28 10.82 -13.61
N THR A 56 -0.01 10.77 -13.99
CA THR A 56 0.43 10.53 -15.37
C THR A 56 0.81 9.08 -15.59
N ASP A 57 1.13 8.73 -16.83
CA ASP A 57 1.69 7.43 -17.22
C ASP A 57 3.10 7.16 -16.65
N GLN A 58 3.76 8.17 -16.12
CA GLN A 58 5.06 8.04 -15.44
C GLN A 58 4.96 7.50 -14.01
N ARG A 59 3.76 7.47 -13.43
CA ARG A 59 3.54 6.86 -12.12
C ARG A 59 3.47 5.34 -12.23
N ILE A 60 3.86 4.67 -11.17
CA ILE A 60 3.79 3.22 -11.07
C ILE A 60 2.47 2.84 -10.41
N TYR A 61 1.60 2.22 -11.19
CA TYR A 61 0.28 1.82 -10.72
C TYR A 61 0.20 0.33 -10.42
N GLY A 62 -0.59 0.03 -9.41
CA GLY A 62 -0.96 -1.32 -9.05
C GLY A 62 -2.45 -1.42 -8.71
N ILE A 63 -2.86 -2.62 -8.43
CA ILE A 63 -4.20 -2.94 -7.95
C ILE A 63 -4.11 -3.85 -6.73
N ASP A 64 -5.14 -3.87 -5.92
CA ASP A 64 -5.37 -4.98 -5.03
C ASP A 64 -6.69 -5.66 -5.32
N ILE A 65 -6.70 -6.97 -5.19
CA ILE A 65 -7.83 -7.81 -5.56
C ILE A 65 -8.11 -8.87 -4.49
N SER A 66 -9.36 -9.30 -4.49
CA SER A 66 -9.84 -10.37 -3.64
C SER A 66 -10.86 -11.22 -4.41
N ARG A 67 -11.61 -12.06 -3.72
CA ARG A 67 -12.74 -12.77 -4.34
C ARG A 67 -13.78 -11.84 -4.98
N HIS A 68 -13.86 -10.59 -4.53
CA HIS A 68 -14.87 -9.64 -5.00
C HIS A 68 -14.71 -9.25 -6.47
N GLN A 69 -13.53 -9.37 -7.03
CA GLN A 69 -13.30 -9.15 -8.46
C GLN A 69 -13.77 -10.34 -9.31
N HIS A 70 -13.99 -11.50 -8.68
CA HIS A 70 -14.59 -12.69 -9.33
C HIS A 70 -16.07 -12.85 -9.03
N ASP A 71 -16.48 -12.63 -7.79
CA ASP A 71 -17.83 -12.87 -7.32
C ASP A 71 -18.58 -11.53 -7.20
N VAL A 72 -19.31 -11.13 -8.24
CA VAL A 72 -20.13 -9.90 -8.27
C VAL A 72 -21.59 -10.26 -8.14
N GLY A 73 -22.17 -10.02 -6.97
CA GLY A 73 -23.51 -10.48 -6.65
C GLY A 73 -23.58 -12.02 -6.64
N LYS A 74 -24.50 -12.58 -7.44
CA LYS A 74 -24.65 -14.05 -7.61
C LYS A 74 -23.90 -14.61 -8.82
N LYS A 75 -23.14 -13.75 -9.53
CA LYS A 75 -22.47 -14.14 -10.78
C LYS A 75 -20.97 -14.22 -10.57
N HIS A 76 -20.35 -15.14 -11.29
CA HIS A 76 -18.92 -15.30 -11.35
C HIS A 76 -18.36 -14.71 -12.65
N TYR A 77 -17.25 -13.97 -12.54
CA TYR A 77 -16.55 -13.37 -13.68
C TYR A 77 -15.06 -13.74 -13.63
N PRO A 78 -14.48 -14.20 -14.73
CA PRO A 78 -13.04 -14.41 -14.81
C PRO A 78 -12.31 -13.06 -14.91
N ILE A 79 -11.10 -13.00 -14.39
CA ILE A 79 -10.15 -11.90 -14.66
C ILE A 79 -9.42 -12.23 -15.97
N HIS A 80 -9.49 -11.31 -16.94
CA HIS A 80 -8.79 -11.43 -18.21
C HIS A 80 -7.41 -10.75 -18.12
N TRP A 81 -6.44 -11.45 -17.57
CA TRP A 81 -5.10 -10.95 -17.24
C TRP A 81 -4.34 -10.33 -18.42
N ASN A 82 -4.55 -10.85 -19.63
CA ASN A 82 -3.96 -10.32 -20.85
C ASN A 82 -4.53 -8.97 -21.32
N LYS A 83 -5.59 -8.49 -20.68
CA LYS A 83 -6.27 -7.22 -21.01
C LYS A 83 -6.10 -6.15 -19.93
N LEU A 84 -5.37 -6.46 -18.84
CA LEU A 84 -5.33 -5.60 -17.67
C LEU A 84 -4.69 -4.24 -18.00
N ARG A 85 -5.51 -3.20 -17.93
CA ARG A 85 -5.10 -1.79 -17.99
C ARG A 85 -6.08 -0.96 -17.17
N ILE A 86 -5.58 -0.01 -16.42
CA ILE A 86 -6.41 0.95 -15.70
C ILE A 86 -7.03 1.88 -16.73
N THR A 87 -8.35 1.94 -16.76
CA THR A 87 -9.12 2.80 -17.68
C THR A 87 -9.78 3.98 -16.97
N HIS A 88 -9.93 3.90 -15.65
CA HIS A 88 -10.44 4.98 -14.81
C HIS A 88 -9.83 4.89 -13.42
N LEU A 89 -9.31 6.03 -12.92
CA LEU A 89 -8.61 6.07 -11.63
C LEU A 89 -9.53 6.12 -10.41
N GLY A 90 -10.84 6.16 -10.63
CA GLY A 90 -11.86 6.21 -9.57
C GLY A 90 -12.16 7.63 -9.10
N THR A 91 -13.03 7.69 -8.08
CA THR A 91 -13.48 8.96 -7.47
C THR A 91 -12.71 9.17 -6.19
N ILE A 92 -11.81 10.12 -6.16
CA ILE A 92 -11.11 10.50 -4.93
C ILE A 92 -11.96 11.55 -4.19
N SER A 93 -12.15 11.38 -2.91
CA SER A 93 -13.17 11.99 -2.04
C SER A 93 -13.38 13.51 -2.16
N LYS A 94 -12.46 14.29 -2.67
CA LYS A 94 -12.62 15.73 -2.93
C LYS A 94 -11.95 16.20 -4.22
N LYS A 95 -11.20 15.33 -4.88
CA LYS A 95 -10.46 15.64 -6.11
C LYS A 95 -10.88 14.64 -7.18
N ARG A 96 -11.86 15.01 -7.96
CA ARG A 96 -12.35 14.18 -9.07
C ARG A 96 -11.27 14.13 -10.13
N ILE A 97 -10.57 13.02 -10.24
CA ILE A 97 -9.80 12.70 -11.43
C ILE A 97 -10.83 12.26 -12.47
N ARG A 98 -11.16 13.18 -13.37
CA ARG A 98 -12.07 12.89 -14.47
C ARG A 98 -11.26 12.54 -15.71
N GLY A 99 -11.64 11.48 -16.36
CA GLY A 99 -11.13 11.12 -17.67
C GLY A 99 -10.82 9.64 -17.81
N THR A 100 -10.81 9.20 -19.04
CA THR A 100 -10.36 7.89 -19.44
C THR A 100 -8.84 7.91 -19.55
N VAL A 101 -8.20 6.96 -18.93
CA VAL A 101 -6.75 6.74 -18.99
C VAL A 101 -6.45 5.37 -19.60
N SER A 102 -5.20 5.09 -19.86
CA SER A 102 -4.75 3.76 -20.29
C SER A 102 -3.40 3.46 -19.67
N TYR A 103 -3.41 3.11 -18.37
CA TYR A 103 -2.18 2.87 -17.63
C TYR A 103 -1.92 1.36 -17.42
N PRO A 104 -0.66 0.93 -17.54
CA PRO A 104 -0.29 -0.44 -17.24
C PRO A 104 -0.41 -0.72 -15.74
N ILE A 105 -0.59 -1.97 -15.39
CA ILE A 105 -0.54 -2.45 -14.00
C ILE A 105 0.82 -3.08 -13.77
N SER A 106 1.64 -2.47 -12.92
CA SER A 106 2.99 -2.93 -12.61
C SER A 106 3.01 -3.92 -11.46
N PHE A 107 2.06 -3.82 -10.52
CA PHE A 107 1.98 -4.72 -9.38
C PHE A 107 0.54 -5.02 -8.97
N CYS A 108 0.36 -6.15 -8.31
CA CYS A 108 -0.93 -6.61 -7.82
C CYS A 108 -0.78 -7.25 -6.43
N TYR A 109 -1.52 -6.77 -5.45
CA TYR A 109 -1.69 -7.47 -4.19
C TYR A 109 -2.96 -8.30 -4.21
N ILE A 110 -2.86 -9.55 -3.72
CA ILE A 110 -3.95 -10.53 -3.79
C ILE A 110 -4.30 -10.98 -2.38
N LYS A 111 -5.56 -10.81 -1.97
CA LYS A 111 -6.03 -11.33 -0.68
C LYS A 111 -5.81 -12.83 -0.63
N SER A 112 -5.11 -13.30 0.38
CA SER A 112 -4.95 -14.72 0.62
C SER A 112 -5.89 -15.23 1.71
N THR A 113 -5.87 -14.58 2.86
CA THR A 113 -6.63 -15.02 4.03
C THR A 113 -7.18 -13.85 4.85
N GLU A 114 -8.11 -14.17 5.77
CA GLU A 114 -8.63 -13.25 6.78
C GLU A 114 -8.85 -14.01 8.08
N GLY A 115 -8.42 -13.44 9.19
CA GLY A 115 -8.48 -14.07 10.49
C GLY A 115 -7.84 -15.47 10.47
N THR A 116 -8.53 -16.45 11.05
CA THR A 116 -8.07 -17.84 11.08
C THR A 116 -8.98 -18.81 10.35
N THR A 117 -9.98 -18.30 9.60
CA THR A 117 -11.04 -19.14 9.02
C THR A 117 -11.34 -18.84 7.55
N ILE A 118 -11.09 -17.61 7.08
CA ILE A 118 -11.44 -17.21 5.71
C ILE A 118 -10.21 -17.34 4.81
N ARG A 119 -10.42 -18.02 3.68
CA ARG A 119 -9.42 -18.18 2.61
C ARG A 119 -10.01 -17.72 1.28
N ASN A 120 -9.25 -16.95 0.52
CA ASN A 120 -9.60 -16.61 -0.84
C ASN A 120 -9.35 -17.81 -1.77
N ARG A 121 -10.41 -18.39 -2.30
CA ARG A 121 -10.34 -19.56 -3.20
C ARG A 121 -9.63 -19.27 -4.53
N TYR A 122 -9.58 -18.01 -4.94
CA TYR A 122 -8.96 -17.59 -6.19
C TYR A 122 -7.48 -17.21 -6.04
N PHE A 123 -6.94 -17.12 -4.80
CA PHE A 123 -5.58 -16.67 -4.56
C PHE A 123 -4.56 -17.36 -5.47
N MET A 124 -4.55 -18.67 -5.54
CA MET A 124 -3.54 -19.41 -6.31
C MET A 124 -3.67 -19.27 -7.82
N SER A 125 -4.89 -19.18 -8.34
CA SER A 125 -5.12 -18.94 -9.78
C SER A 125 -4.66 -17.54 -10.18
N ASP A 126 -5.02 -16.54 -9.39
CA ASP A 126 -4.66 -15.14 -9.63
C ASP A 126 -3.16 -14.90 -9.49
N TYR A 127 -2.56 -15.45 -8.44
CA TYR A 127 -1.11 -15.40 -8.21
C TYR A 127 -0.31 -15.94 -9.42
N ARG A 128 -0.67 -17.14 -9.89
CA ARG A 128 -0.02 -17.74 -11.06
C ARG A 128 -0.27 -16.94 -12.34
N ALA A 129 -1.46 -16.40 -12.49
CA ALA A 129 -1.81 -15.60 -13.65
C ALA A 129 -1.07 -14.26 -13.67
N ALA A 130 -1.00 -13.54 -12.55
CA ALA A 130 -0.23 -12.31 -12.42
C ALA A 130 1.23 -12.52 -12.83
N LYS A 131 1.87 -13.56 -12.28
CA LYS A 131 3.28 -13.88 -12.59
C LYS A 131 3.50 -14.23 -14.07
N ARG A 132 2.59 -15.01 -14.69
CA ARG A 132 2.69 -15.33 -16.15
C ARG A 132 2.57 -14.09 -17.03
N HIS A 133 1.93 -13.03 -16.56
CA HIS A 133 1.78 -11.77 -17.30
C HIS A 133 2.79 -10.69 -16.88
N GLY A 134 3.84 -11.07 -16.12
CA GLY A 134 4.91 -10.15 -15.73
C GLY A 134 4.50 -9.10 -14.70
N ILE A 135 3.36 -9.30 -14.01
CA ILE A 135 2.89 -8.40 -12.95
C ILE A 135 3.53 -8.83 -11.64
N HIS A 136 4.26 -7.93 -11.00
CA HIS A 136 4.82 -8.20 -9.67
C HIS A 136 3.68 -8.37 -8.67
N CYS A 137 3.72 -9.42 -7.88
CA CYS A 137 2.62 -9.70 -6.96
C CYS A 137 3.09 -9.96 -5.53
N GLY A 138 2.20 -9.66 -4.61
CA GLY A 138 2.30 -9.97 -3.20
C GLY A 138 0.97 -10.47 -2.66
N ALA A 139 1.01 -11.05 -1.48
CA ALA A 139 -0.18 -11.54 -0.78
C ALA A 139 -0.52 -10.63 0.40
N TYR A 140 -1.81 -10.44 0.68
CA TYR A 140 -2.22 -9.77 1.89
C TYR A 140 -3.16 -10.60 2.76
N HIS A 141 -3.11 -10.30 4.05
CA HIS A 141 -3.95 -10.88 5.09
C HIS A 141 -4.79 -9.79 5.73
N PHE A 142 -6.10 -10.01 5.80
CA PHE A 142 -7.00 -9.12 6.53
C PHE A 142 -7.05 -9.50 8.01
N PHE A 143 -6.62 -8.58 8.85
CA PHE A 143 -6.53 -8.79 10.29
C PHE A 143 -7.89 -8.86 10.95
N SER A 144 -8.09 -9.84 11.83
CA SER A 144 -9.28 -9.99 12.66
C SER A 144 -8.98 -9.72 14.13
N THR A 145 -9.86 -8.99 14.80
CA THR A 145 -9.77 -8.76 16.25
C THR A 145 -10.27 -9.95 17.10
N LEU A 146 -10.68 -11.03 16.44
CA LEU A 146 -11.30 -12.20 17.10
C LEU A 146 -10.32 -13.33 17.37
N SER A 147 -9.07 -13.22 16.94
CA SER A 147 -8.04 -14.25 17.12
C SER A 147 -6.67 -13.62 17.29
N SER A 148 -5.73 -14.36 17.90
CA SER A 148 -4.37 -13.86 18.12
C SER A 148 -3.61 -13.64 16.81
N GLY A 149 -2.74 -12.64 16.78
CA GLY A 149 -1.88 -12.34 15.63
C GLY A 149 -1.00 -13.53 15.26
N LYS A 150 -0.50 -14.26 16.25
CA LYS A 150 0.29 -15.49 16.02
C LYS A 150 -0.52 -16.58 15.30
N ALA A 151 -1.78 -16.80 15.69
CA ALA A 151 -2.64 -17.79 15.04
C ALA A 151 -2.99 -17.36 13.60
N GLN A 152 -3.27 -16.07 13.37
CA GLN A 152 -3.52 -15.51 12.06
C GLN A 152 -2.28 -15.60 11.16
N ALA A 153 -1.09 -15.32 11.68
CA ALA A 153 0.16 -15.48 10.94
C ALA A 153 0.39 -16.94 10.52
N ALA A 154 0.17 -17.88 11.42
CA ALA A 154 0.28 -19.31 11.10
C ALA A 154 -0.73 -19.74 10.03
N TYR A 155 -1.96 -19.23 10.09
CA TYR A 155 -2.99 -19.48 9.08
C TYR A 155 -2.61 -18.88 7.73
N PHE A 156 -2.16 -17.64 7.71
CA PHE A 156 -1.68 -16.96 6.50
C PHE A 156 -0.51 -17.71 5.86
N ILE A 157 0.52 -18.04 6.63
CA ILE A 157 1.70 -18.77 6.15
C ILE A 157 1.32 -20.12 5.53
N ARG A 158 0.39 -20.85 6.16
CA ARG A 158 -0.06 -22.16 5.67
C ARG A 158 -0.79 -22.09 4.33
N HIS A 159 -1.54 -21.01 4.08
CA HIS A 159 -2.44 -20.89 2.94
C HIS A 159 -1.92 -19.97 1.84
N THR A 160 -0.75 -19.38 2.02
CA THR A 160 -0.15 -18.44 1.07
C THR A 160 1.09 -19.05 0.42
N ARG A 161 1.20 -18.87 -0.88
CA ARG A 161 2.44 -19.17 -1.63
C ARG A 161 3.36 -17.97 -1.54
N PHE A 162 4.64 -18.23 -1.28
CA PHE A 162 5.73 -17.24 -1.30
C PHE A 162 6.84 -17.77 -2.19
N GLU A 163 7.28 -16.95 -3.13
CA GLU A 163 8.38 -17.27 -4.03
C GLU A 163 9.39 -16.12 -4.04
N LYS A 164 10.63 -16.46 -4.38
CA LYS A 164 11.66 -15.46 -4.63
C LYS A 164 11.17 -14.43 -5.66
N GLY A 165 11.33 -13.16 -5.33
CA GLY A 165 10.91 -12.05 -6.18
C GLY A 165 9.48 -11.58 -5.94
N ASP A 166 8.71 -12.22 -5.06
CA ASP A 166 7.41 -11.72 -4.65
C ASP A 166 7.56 -10.46 -3.77
N PHE A 167 6.56 -9.62 -3.81
CA PHE A 167 6.48 -8.46 -2.93
C PHE A 167 6.34 -8.87 -1.47
N PRO A 168 6.78 -8.02 -0.53
CA PRO A 168 6.59 -8.28 0.88
C PRO A 168 5.12 -8.55 1.20
N PRO A 169 4.81 -9.52 2.07
CA PRO A 169 3.44 -9.73 2.53
C PRO A 169 2.86 -8.49 3.19
N VAL A 170 1.55 -8.32 3.10
CA VAL A 170 0.84 -7.19 3.70
C VAL A 170 -0.08 -7.66 4.81
N LEU A 171 -0.03 -6.96 5.94
CA LEU A 171 -1.03 -7.03 7.00
C LEU A 171 -1.99 -5.85 6.85
N ASP A 172 -3.24 -6.14 6.55
CA ASP A 172 -4.33 -5.18 6.42
C ASP A 172 -5.06 -5.03 7.76
N VAL A 173 -4.93 -3.84 8.39
CA VAL A 173 -5.43 -3.56 9.74
C VAL A 173 -6.45 -2.44 9.72
N GLU A 174 -7.72 -2.80 9.68
CA GLU A 174 -8.84 -1.86 9.59
C GLU A 174 -9.94 -2.10 10.65
N PRO A 175 -9.61 -2.34 11.94
CA PRO A 175 -10.62 -2.58 12.94
C PRO A 175 -11.42 -1.32 13.26
N PHE A 176 -12.72 -1.50 13.50
CA PHE A 176 -13.55 -0.42 14.02
C PHE A 176 -13.19 -0.10 15.48
N PRO A 177 -13.41 1.15 15.95
CA PRO A 177 -13.14 1.53 17.35
C PRO A 177 -13.80 0.62 18.37
N SER A 178 -15.02 0.14 18.09
CA SER A 178 -15.74 -0.81 18.95
C SER A 178 -15.04 -2.17 19.05
N GLN A 179 -14.44 -2.65 17.98
CA GLN A 179 -13.68 -3.89 17.95
C GLN A 179 -12.37 -3.75 18.73
N ILE A 180 -11.67 -2.61 18.57
CA ILE A 180 -10.47 -2.30 19.36
C ILE A 180 -10.79 -2.30 20.87
N LYS A 181 -11.87 -1.62 21.25
CA LYS A 181 -12.32 -1.60 22.65
C LYS A 181 -12.62 -3.02 23.18
N LYS A 182 -13.32 -3.82 22.37
CA LYS A 182 -13.73 -5.18 22.76
C LYS A 182 -12.53 -6.12 22.95
N MET A 183 -11.44 -5.96 22.19
CA MET A 183 -10.25 -6.79 22.34
C MET A 183 -9.28 -6.34 23.46
N GLY A 184 -9.58 -5.25 24.16
CA GLY A 184 -8.77 -4.74 25.27
C GLY A 184 -7.99 -3.45 24.97
N GLY A 185 -8.38 -2.72 23.91
CA GLY A 185 -7.81 -1.43 23.56
C GLY A 185 -6.64 -1.50 22.58
N THR A 186 -6.04 -0.35 22.34
CA THR A 186 -4.95 -0.18 21.34
C THR A 186 -3.69 -0.98 21.70
N LYS A 187 -3.36 -1.06 22.97
CA LYS A 187 -2.21 -1.86 23.45
C LYS A 187 -2.36 -3.34 23.07
N ALA A 188 -3.55 -3.91 23.28
CA ALA A 188 -3.84 -5.29 22.90
C ALA A 188 -3.78 -5.47 21.38
N LEU A 189 -4.38 -4.54 20.61
CA LEU A 189 -4.33 -4.56 19.16
C LEU A 189 -2.88 -4.56 18.64
N PHE A 190 -2.04 -3.65 19.11
CA PHE A 190 -0.66 -3.56 18.63
C PHE A 190 0.21 -4.73 19.08
N THR A 191 -0.10 -5.36 20.21
CA THR A 191 0.55 -6.62 20.60
C THR A 191 0.29 -7.71 19.57
N GLU A 192 -0.93 -7.87 19.13
CA GLU A 192 -1.31 -8.88 18.14
C GLU A 192 -0.80 -8.53 16.72
N VAL A 193 -0.83 -7.26 16.35
CA VAL A 193 -0.23 -6.77 15.08
C VAL A 193 1.27 -7.09 15.04
N ARG A 194 2.03 -6.79 16.10
CA ARG A 194 3.46 -7.11 16.19
C ARG A 194 3.72 -8.61 16.10
N ALA A 195 2.89 -9.41 16.79
CA ALA A 195 3.03 -10.87 16.78
C ALA A 195 2.87 -11.44 15.35
N TRP A 196 1.92 -10.90 14.58
CA TRP A 196 1.74 -11.30 13.18
C TRP A 196 2.92 -10.86 12.32
N LEU A 197 3.30 -9.57 12.36
CA LEU A 197 4.38 -9.01 11.54
C LEU A 197 5.68 -9.78 11.75
N GLN A 198 6.09 -9.99 13.00
CA GLN A 198 7.31 -10.70 13.34
C GLN A 198 7.28 -12.19 12.92
N ALA A 199 6.13 -12.85 13.05
CA ALA A 199 6.02 -14.24 12.63
C ALA A 199 6.15 -14.41 11.11
N VAL A 200 5.53 -13.52 10.34
CA VAL A 200 5.61 -13.53 8.88
C VAL A 200 6.99 -13.10 8.41
N GLU A 201 7.58 -12.05 9.00
CA GLU A 201 8.95 -11.61 8.70
C GLU A 201 9.96 -12.75 8.86
N ARG A 202 9.91 -13.49 9.99
CA ARG A 202 10.77 -14.66 10.20
C ARG A 202 10.59 -15.75 9.14
N ARG A 203 9.38 -15.89 8.60
CA ARG A 203 9.08 -16.94 7.59
C ARG A 203 9.57 -16.58 6.20
N VAL A 204 9.47 -15.29 5.81
CA VAL A 204 9.75 -14.85 4.42
C VAL A 204 11.09 -14.14 4.28
N GLY A 205 11.71 -13.74 5.40
CA GLY A 205 13.02 -13.09 5.40
C GLY A 205 13.02 -11.60 5.01
N VAL A 206 11.84 -11.02 4.84
CA VAL A 206 11.66 -9.58 4.57
C VAL A 206 10.56 -9.01 5.45
N LYS A 207 10.64 -7.71 5.73
CA LYS A 207 9.65 -7.02 6.56
C LYS A 207 8.31 -6.94 5.82
N PRO A 208 7.20 -7.38 6.42
CA PRO A 208 5.88 -7.15 5.84
C PRO A 208 5.54 -5.66 5.77
N ILE A 209 4.62 -5.31 4.89
CA ILE A 209 4.04 -3.97 4.79
C ILE A 209 2.79 -3.91 5.66
N LEU A 210 2.61 -2.80 6.38
CA LEU A 210 1.43 -2.52 7.18
C LEU A 210 0.45 -1.66 6.38
N TYR A 211 -0.70 -2.24 5.98
CA TYR A 211 -1.78 -1.48 5.36
C TYR A 211 -2.75 -0.99 6.43
N ILE A 212 -3.03 0.29 6.41
CA ILE A 212 -3.86 0.98 7.41
C ILE A 212 -4.59 2.17 6.78
N SER A 213 -5.73 2.53 7.35
CA SER A 213 -6.45 3.72 6.94
C SER A 213 -5.77 4.99 7.45
N GLN A 214 -6.01 6.11 6.77
CA GLN A 214 -5.53 7.42 7.20
C GLN A 214 -6.01 7.77 8.62
N THR A 215 -7.25 7.47 8.94
CA THR A 215 -7.78 7.70 10.30
C THR A 215 -7.01 6.89 11.34
N PHE A 216 -6.62 5.66 11.01
CA PHE A 216 -5.83 4.81 11.89
C PHE A 216 -4.43 5.38 12.11
N VAL A 217 -3.76 5.83 11.04
CA VAL A 217 -2.45 6.50 11.13
C VAL A 217 -2.50 7.67 12.10
N ASN A 218 -3.49 8.53 11.96
CA ASN A 218 -3.57 9.75 12.76
C ASN A 218 -3.94 9.50 14.23
N LYS A 219 -4.81 8.52 14.48
CA LYS A 219 -5.40 8.32 15.79
C LYS A 219 -4.67 7.31 16.65
N TYR A 220 -4.24 6.20 16.07
CA TYR A 220 -3.76 5.05 16.85
C TYR A 220 -2.28 4.76 16.65
N LEU A 221 -1.75 4.92 15.44
CA LEU A 221 -0.37 4.57 15.16
C LEU A 221 0.67 5.33 16.00
N PRO A 222 0.44 6.57 16.45
CA PRO A 222 1.34 7.24 17.40
C PRO A 222 1.56 6.52 18.73
N GLU A 223 0.65 5.59 19.10
CA GLU A 223 0.82 4.73 20.27
C GLU A 223 1.78 3.54 20.01
N ALA A 224 2.23 3.36 18.78
CA ALA A 224 3.14 2.31 18.37
C ALA A 224 4.28 2.85 17.48
N PRO A 225 5.14 3.74 17.99
CA PRO A 225 6.20 4.38 17.21
C PRO A 225 7.18 3.38 16.59
N ASP A 226 7.41 2.26 17.24
CA ASP A 226 8.23 1.17 16.73
C ASP A 226 7.70 0.55 15.42
N LEU A 227 6.39 0.55 15.20
CA LEU A 227 5.80 0.09 13.95
C LEU A 227 6.02 1.11 12.82
N MET A 228 5.95 2.41 13.15
CA MET A 228 6.23 3.48 12.18
C MET A 228 7.67 3.49 11.72
N GLU A 229 8.61 3.23 12.62
CA GLU A 229 10.04 3.24 12.33
C GLU A 229 10.53 1.99 11.60
N LYS A 230 9.90 0.83 11.86
CA LYS A 230 10.42 -0.47 11.42
C LYS A 230 9.80 -1.00 10.15
N TYR A 231 8.56 -0.64 9.85
CA TYR A 231 7.80 -1.23 8.77
C TYR A 231 7.40 -0.20 7.72
N ASN A 232 7.44 -0.60 6.46
CA ASN A 232 6.84 0.15 5.38
C ASN A 232 5.32 0.19 5.54
N VAL A 233 4.71 1.29 5.16
CA VAL A 233 3.27 1.52 5.29
C VAL A 233 2.62 1.71 3.93
N TRP A 234 1.46 1.11 3.77
CA TRP A 234 0.52 1.33 2.69
C TRP A 234 -0.73 1.99 3.26
N ILE A 235 -1.04 3.20 2.83
CA ILE A 235 -2.15 3.97 3.38
C ILE A 235 -3.34 3.93 2.43
N ALA A 236 -4.53 3.60 2.99
CA ALA A 236 -5.80 3.75 2.31
C ALA A 236 -6.29 5.20 2.41
N ARG A 237 -6.45 5.84 1.27
CA ARG A 237 -6.97 7.20 1.06
C ARG A 237 -6.08 8.34 1.56
N TYR A 238 -6.05 9.41 0.78
CA TYR A 238 -5.36 10.64 1.09
C TYR A 238 -6.09 11.47 2.14
N GLY A 239 -5.39 11.79 3.20
CA GLY A 239 -5.72 12.76 4.22
C GLY A 239 -4.44 13.43 4.72
N GLU A 240 -4.38 13.86 5.96
CA GLU A 240 -3.19 14.45 6.55
C GLU A 240 -2.09 13.39 6.76
N TYR A 241 -0.97 13.55 6.10
CA TYR A 241 0.18 12.66 6.19
C TYR A 241 1.08 13.02 7.38
N LYS A 242 1.63 11.99 8.06
CA LYS A 242 2.66 12.18 9.09
C LYS A 242 4.04 11.77 8.56
N PRO A 243 5.08 12.58 8.78
CA PRO A 243 6.42 12.34 8.24
C PRO A 243 7.12 11.10 8.79
N ASP A 244 6.65 10.58 9.92
CA ASP A 244 7.26 9.49 10.66
C ASP A 244 6.93 8.10 10.10
N VAL A 245 6.22 8.04 8.96
CA VAL A 245 5.75 6.79 8.36
C VAL A 245 6.50 6.53 7.07
N HIS A 246 7.10 5.36 6.93
CA HIS A 246 7.72 4.90 5.69
C HIS A 246 6.66 4.51 4.66
N LEU A 247 6.06 5.52 4.02
CA LEU A 247 5.02 5.32 3.02
C LEU A 247 5.60 4.76 1.73
N VAL A 248 5.20 3.56 1.35
CA VAL A 248 5.66 2.89 0.11
C VAL A 248 4.57 2.82 -0.95
N ILE A 249 3.32 2.65 -0.56
CA ILE A 249 2.16 2.58 -1.46
C ILE A 249 1.02 3.36 -0.84
N TRP A 250 0.20 4.02 -1.67
CA TRP A 250 -1.09 4.51 -1.24
C TRP A 250 -2.22 4.00 -2.13
N GLN A 251 -3.36 3.72 -1.53
CA GLN A 251 -4.57 3.40 -2.27
C GLN A 251 -5.23 4.71 -2.72
N LEU A 252 -5.28 4.86 -4.03
CA LEU A 252 -5.80 6.05 -4.67
C LEU A 252 -7.32 6.11 -4.60
N SER A 253 -7.98 5.00 -4.89
CA SER A 253 -9.43 4.89 -4.90
C SER A 253 -9.90 3.44 -4.79
N PRO A 254 -11.08 3.20 -4.22
CA PRO A 254 -11.68 1.87 -4.16
C PRO A 254 -12.60 1.56 -5.36
N ASP A 255 -12.78 2.50 -6.27
CA ASP A 255 -13.81 2.47 -7.32
C ASP A 255 -13.24 2.75 -8.72
N GLY A 256 -11.99 2.38 -8.93
CA GLY A 256 -11.36 2.46 -10.25
C GLY A 256 -11.94 1.44 -11.24
N ARG A 257 -11.56 1.57 -12.50
CA ARG A 257 -11.92 0.63 -13.56
C ARG A 257 -10.68 0.08 -14.23
N VAL A 258 -10.69 -1.22 -14.39
CA VAL A 258 -9.59 -1.97 -15.03
C VAL A 258 -10.17 -2.81 -16.16
N SER A 259 -9.64 -2.64 -17.36
CA SER A 259 -9.97 -3.53 -18.47
C SER A 259 -9.61 -4.96 -18.08
N GLY A 260 -10.50 -5.91 -18.35
CA GLY A 260 -10.30 -7.30 -17.96
C GLY A 260 -10.84 -7.69 -16.59
N ILE A 261 -11.29 -6.73 -15.77
CA ILE A 261 -11.94 -6.99 -14.47
C ILE A 261 -13.35 -6.40 -14.49
N LYS A 262 -14.32 -7.14 -13.97
CA LYS A 262 -15.70 -6.68 -13.84
C LYS A 262 -15.89 -5.95 -12.51
N GLY A 263 -16.48 -4.75 -12.55
CA GLY A 263 -16.80 -3.97 -11.36
C GLY A 263 -15.69 -3.05 -10.91
N ASP A 264 -15.76 -2.66 -9.65
CA ASP A 264 -14.81 -1.74 -9.02
C ASP A 264 -13.51 -2.45 -8.66
N VAL A 265 -12.41 -1.72 -8.77
CA VAL A 265 -11.07 -2.20 -8.43
C VAL A 265 -10.35 -1.13 -7.63
N ASP A 266 -9.72 -1.56 -6.56
CA ASP A 266 -8.85 -0.71 -5.77
C ASP A 266 -7.59 -0.35 -6.58
N ILE A 267 -7.43 0.96 -6.85
CA ILE A 267 -6.27 1.48 -7.56
C ILE A 267 -5.22 1.96 -6.58
N ASN A 268 -4.01 1.51 -6.79
CA ASN A 268 -2.87 1.83 -5.95
C ASN A 268 -1.78 2.53 -6.74
N VAL A 269 -1.01 3.37 -6.05
CA VAL A 269 0.14 4.08 -6.62
C VAL A 269 1.35 3.82 -5.73
N PHE A 270 2.45 3.43 -6.34
CA PHE A 270 3.74 3.34 -5.66
C PHE A 270 4.27 4.74 -5.34
N ASN A 271 4.80 4.93 -4.14
CA ASN A 271 5.35 6.22 -3.71
C ASN A 271 6.74 6.45 -4.30
N GLY A 272 6.77 6.74 -5.59
CA GLY A 272 8.00 6.99 -6.33
C GLY A 272 7.79 6.94 -7.83
N TYR A 273 8.88 7.08 -8.55
CA TYR A 273 8.97 6.89 -9.99
C TYR A 273 9.74 5.60 -10.30
N GLN A 274 10.11 5.38 -11.56
CA GLN A 274 10.70 4.12 -12.03
C GLN A 274 11.97 3.74 -11.28
N ASP A 275 12.87 4.66 -11.01
CA ASP A 275 14.13 4.45 -10.28
C ASP A 275 13.89 3.94 -8.85
N HIS A 276 12.96 4.56 -8.12
CA HIS A 276 12.56 4.11 -6.80
C HIS A 276 11.90 2.72 -6.81
N TYR A 277 11.07 2.48 -7.83
CA TYR A 277 10.42 1.20 -7.96
C TYR A 277 11.43 0.09 -8.23
N GLU A 278 12.44 0.36 -9.04
CA GLU A 278 13.54 -0.57 -9.29
C GLU A 278 14.37 -0.84 -8.02
N ASP A 279 14.66 0.20 -7.22
CA ASP A 279 15.32 0.03 -5.94
C ASP A 279 14.48 -0.83 -4.97
N PHE A 280 13.18 -0.58 -4.88
CA PHE A 280 12.26 -1.41 -4.12
C PHE A 280 12.26 -2.87 -4.62
N LEU A 281 12.26 -3.08 -5.94
CA LEU A 281 12.35 -4.41 -6.52
C LEU A 281 13.67 -5.13 -6.20
N GLN A 282 14.76 -4.41 -6.03
CA GLN A 282 16.05 -5.00 -5.69
C GLN A 282 16.16 -5.34 -4.20
N ASN A 283 15.67 -4.46 -3.33
CA ASN A 283 15.97 -4.49 -1.91
C ASN A 283 14.88 -5.07 -1.02
N GLU A 284 13.61 -4.91 -1.39
CA GLU A 284 12.48 -5.20 -0.50
C GLU A 284 11.74 -6.51 -0.81
N ARG A 285 11.97 -7.12 -1.98
CA ARG A 285 11.31 -8.38 -2.36
C ARG A 285 11.82 -9.58 -1.56
N ILE A 286 11.00 -10.62 -1.52
CA ILE A 286 11.35 -11.94 -0.96
C ILE A 286 12.58 -12.50 -1.71
N LYS A 287 13.62 -12.87 -0.95
CA LYS A 287 14.93 -13.30 -1.48
C LYS A 287 15.04 -14.79 -1.70
#